data_f195a0e136a46b9c8ef817da6ae0e9f6
#
_entry.id   f195a0e136a46b9c8ef817da6ae0e9f6
#
_cell.length_a   1.000
_cell.length_b   1.000
_cell.length_c   1.000
_cell.angle_alpha   90.00
_cell.angle_beta   90.00
_cell.angle_gamma   90.00
#
_symmetry.space_group_name_H-M   'P 1'
#
loop_
_entity.id
_entity.type
_entity.pdbx_description
1 polymer ?
#
loop_
_entity_poly.entity_id
_entity_poly.type
_entity_poly.pdbx_seq_one_letter_code
_entity_poly.pdbx_strand_id
1 'polypeptide(L)'
;MKAALRFAMRHERELVLLLCAIAAVRVFIFSAAFPFFNNVDEQAHVDLVMKYARGQVPRDLGHYSSESAHYFPLYGTPEYFTSPQQFRADDFPPPNWTLPAEQREELINWNSAWWRSNQNHESGEPPLYYAIAGLWLNLGRVFGITNGWLLYWVRFLNVFAAATLVWVGFIAAKVVFPDRQFMHVSVPLLLAIWPQTTFYSIQSDSLSPLCFAIAFVGLIKLLGAERPSLPLAIWTGLSLAATCLAKTTNIALLLVAGIALILKARNLSERRTLHPFLASVAVLIGSAAVPIALWFAWNVHTFGDLTATGSKLDFLGWTRKPVSNWWPHPIFTLHGMKEFWTELMSSFWRGEFIWHGTRLASQATDAFYWISSTLAIALAVISLLPRLMRLTVFQRESLWLAFSSFTVLVLFVAILSIAFDFGLCVYPSREHPYFTSGRLLNGAAVPFFLLYCQALNYVFSWVPRLWPRIILFGGIVLFIIISQFVVNQPALASRYNFFHLNQAL
;
A
#
# COMPACT_ATOMS: atom_id res chain seq x y z
N MET A 1 -20.13 31.28 -8.10
CA MET A 1 -19.62 30.49 -6.96
C MET A 1 -20.67 29.64 -6.29
N LYS A 2 -21.78 30.20 -5.75
CA LYS A 2 -22.92 29.38 -5.22
C LYS A 2 -23.51 28.41 -6.27
N ALA A 3 -23.47 28.77 -7.57
CA ALA A 3 -23.90 27.91 -8.67
C ALA A 3 -22.93 26.74 -8.90
N ALA A 4 -21.62 26.98 -8.87
CA ALA A 4 -20.59 25.93 -9.00
C ALA A 4 -20.65 24.94 -7.83
N LEU A 5 -20.90 25.44 -6.60
CA LEU A 5 -21.07 24.58 -5.43
C LEU A 5 -22.36 23.71 -5.53
N ARG A 6 -23.47 24.31 -6.03
CA ARG A 6 -24.72 23.56 -6.29
C ARG A 6 -24.57 22.57 -7.45
N PHE A 7 -23.79 22.90 -8.46
CA PHE A 7 -23.44 22.00 -9.55
C PHE A 7 -22.64 20.78 -9.03
N ALA A 8 -21.59 21.02 -8.23
CA ALA A 8 -20.83 19.95 -7.58
C ALA A 8 -21.70 19.07 -6.67
N MET A 9 -22.72 19.65 -6.01
CA MET A 9 -23.67 18.88 -5.20
C MET A 9 -24.57 17.95 -6.00
N ARG A 10 -24.98 18.35 -7.20
CA ARG A 10 -25.81 17.53 -8.10
C ARG A 10 -25.03 16.42 -8.78
N HIS A 11 -23.72 16.65 -9.03
CA HIS A 11 -22.83 15.78 -9.78
C HIS A 11 -21.71 15.16 -8.94
N GLU A 12 -21.92 15.00 -7.61
CA GLU A 12 -20.91 14.47 -6.70
C GLU A 12 -20.38 13.11 -7.14
N ARG A 13 -21.28 12.20 -7.55
CA ARG A 13 -20.88 10.85 -8.01
C ARG A 13 -20.10 10.91 -9.32
N GLU A 14 -20.51 11.76 -10.25
CA GLU A 14 -19.82 11.96 -11.54
C GLU A 14 -18.43 12.52 -11.34
N LEU A 15 -18.28 13.49 -10.42
CA LEU A 15 -16.96 14.00 -10.05
C LEU A 15 -16.07 12.91 -9.46
N VAL A 16 -16.59 12.05 -8.59
CA VAL A 16 -15.84 10.96 -8.02
C VAL A 16 -15.48 9.90 -9.06
N LEU A 17 -16.39 9.59 -9.99
CA LEU A 17 -16.08 8.71 -11.13
C LEU A 17 -14.99 9.30 -12.02
N LEU A 18 -14.97 10.62 -12.22
CA LEU A 18 -13.87 11.30 -12.91
C LEU A 18 -12.56 11.16 -12.14
N LEU A 19 -12.57 11.27 -10.80
CA LEU A 19 -11.38 11.05 -9.98
C LEU A 19 -10.90 9.59 -10.05
N CYS A 20 -11.81 8.61 -10.09
CA CYS A 20 -11.46 7.21 -10.35
C CYS A 20 -10.80 7.04 -11.73
N ALA A 21 -11.33 7.69 -12.77
CA ALA A 21 -10.74 7.67 -14.10
C ALA A 21 -9.35 8.35 -14.13
N ILE A 22 -9.19 9.49 -13.45
CA ILE A 22 -7.88 10.17 -13.28
C ILE A 22 -6.88 9.25 -12.59
N ALA A 23 -7.27 8.57 -11.50
CA ALA A 23 -6.43 7.59 -10.81
C ALA A 23 -6.03 6.44 -11.73
N ALA A 24 -7.00 5.90 -12.49
CA ALA A 24 -6.77 4.82 -13.46
C ALA A 24 -5.76 5.24 -14.53
N VAL A 25 -5.98 6.39 -15.19
CA VAL A 25 -5.10 6.91 -16.23
C VAL A 25 -3.71 7.21 -15.67
N ARG A 26 -3.62 7.84 -14.50
CA ARG A 26 -2.35 8.11 -13.83
C ARG A 26 -1.58 6.81 -13.55
N VAL A 27 -2.21 5.83 -12.90
CA VAL A 27 -1.55 4.56 -12.58
C VAL A 27 -1.18 3.81 -13.86
N PHE A 28 -2.01 3.83 -14.90
CA PHE A 28 -1.68 3.24 -16.20
C PHE A 28 -0.42 3.86 -16.80
N ILE A 29 -0.36 5.20 -16.91
CA ILE A 29 0.79 5.93 -17.50
C ILE A 29 2.07 5.65 -16.71
N PHE A 30 2.02 5.76 -15.39
CA PHE A 30 3.21 5.53 -14.56
C PHE A 30 3.63 4.05 -14.56
N SER A 31 2.68 3.12 -14.52
CA SER A 31 2.98 1.68 -14.64
C SER A 31 3.63 1.34 -15.98
N ALA A 32 3.21 1.99 -17.07
CA ALA A 32 3.79 1.82 -18.39
C ALA A 32 5.18 2.48 -18.52
N ALA A 33 5.37 3.62 -17.88
CA ALA A 33 6.61 4.39 -17.96
C ALA A 33 7.73 3.88 -17.04
N PHE A 34 7.37 3.18 -15.97
CA PHE A 34 8.36 2.68 -15.00
C PHE A 34 9.02 1.39 -15.49
N PRO A 35 10.35 1.30 -15.45
CA PRO A 35 11.09 0.08 -15.73
C PRO A 35 10.70 -1.08 -14.80
N PHE A 36 10.91 -2.31 -15.24
CA PHE A 36 10.70 -3.49 -14.40
C PHE A 36 11.82 -3.68 -13.39
N PHE A 37 11.45 -4.28 -12.26
CA PHE A 37 12.35 -4.82 -11.23
C PHE A 37 13.18 -3.76 -10.50
N ASN A 38 12.81 -2.48 -10.61
CA ASN A 38 13.43 -1.37 -9.88
C ASN A 38 12.71 -1.01 -8.58
N ASN A 39 11.54 -1.59 -8.33
CA ASN A 39 10.88 -1.49 -7.04
C ASN A 39 11.25 -2.69 -6.16
N VAL A 40 11.19 -2.48 -4.86
CA VAL A 40 11.62 -3.48 -3.87
C VAL A 40 10.88 -4.81 -4.09
N ASP A 41 11.62 -5.90 -4.25
CA ASP A 41 11.15 -7.30 -4.33
C ASP A 41 10.25 -7.62 -5.54
N GLU A 42 10.13 -6.75 -6.56
CA GLU A 42 9.23 -6.99 -7.70
C GLU A 42 9.53 -8.31 -8.43
N GLN A 43 10.82 -8.73 -8.51
CA GLN A 43 11.19 -10.03 -9.10
C GLN A 43 10.57 -11.19 -8.34
N ALA A 44 10.64 -11.14 -7.02
CA ALA A 44 10.09 -12.18 -6.16
C ALA A 44 8.57 -12.28 -6.29
N HIS A 45 7.90 -11.15 -6.35
CA HIS A 45 6.45 -11.07 -6.55
C HIS A 45 6.02 -11.56 -7.94
N VAL A 46 6.76 -11.24 -9.00
CA VAL A 46 6.48 -11.74 -10.36
C VAL A 46 6.58 -13.26 -10.43
N ASP A 47 7.61 -13.85 -9.82
CA ASP A 47 7.73 -15.30 -9.73
C ASP A 47 6.56 -15.96 -9.03
N LEU A 48 6.09 -15.37 -7.92
CA LEU A 48 4.89 -15.87 -7.23
C LEU A 48 3.64 -15.79 -8.11
N VAL A 49 3.43 -14.67 -8.81
CA VAL A 49 2.30 -14.54 -9.75
C VAL A 49 2.34 -15.63 -10.81
N MET A 50 3.51 -15.93 -11.37
CA MET A 50 3.68 -16.98 -12.36
C MET A 50 3.45 -18.39 -11.79
N LYS A 51 3.89 -18.65 -10.55
CA LYS A 51 3.62 -19.92 -9.84
C LYS A 51 2.11 -20.08 -9.59
N TYR A 52 1.45 -19.07 -9.07
CA TYR A 52 0.00 -19.12 -8.83
C TYR A 52 -0.81 -19.25 -10.11
N ALA A 53 -0.37 -18.62 -11.22
CA ALA A 53 -0.99 -18.79 -12.53
C ALA A 53 -1.01 -20.25 -13.01
N ARG A 54 -0.04 -21.07 -12.55
CA ARG A 54 0.05 -22.52 -12.81
C ARG A 54 -0.65 -23.36 -11.74
N GLY A 55 -1.33 -22.75 -10.78
CA GLY A 55 -1.93 -23.43 -9.63
C GLY A 55 -0.92 -23.95 -8.60
N GLN A 56 0.31 -23.44 -8.62
CA GLN A 56 1.38 -23.84 -7.71
C GLN A 56 1.43 -22.87 -6.52
N VAL A 57 0.95 -23.33 -5.36
CA VAL A 57 1.15 -22.62 -4.10
C VAL A 57 2.51 -23.05 -3.51
N PRO A 58 3.40 -22.10 -3.16
CA PRO A 58 4.72 -22.43 -2.61
C PRO A 58 4.62 -23.29 -1.34
N ARG A 59 5.54 -24.25 -1.22
CA ARG A 59 5.61 -25.18 -0.07
C ARG A 59 6.88 -25.00 0.77
N ASP A 60 7.75 -24.13 0.35
CA ASP A 60 9.00 -23.71 1.01
C ASP A 60 9.42 -22.36 0.42
N LEU A 61 10.57 -21.82 0.78
CA LEU A 61 11.11 -20.63 0.11
C LEU A 61 11.34 -20.83 -1.38
N GLY A 62 11.45 -22.09 -1.84
CA GLY A 62 11.54 -22.49 -3.23
C GLY A 62 12.42 -21.64 -4.13
N HIS A 63 12.97 -22.23 -5.17
CA HIS A 63 13.75 -21.48 -6.14
C HIS A 63 12.85 -20.71 -7.11
N TYR A 64 13.40 -19.68 -7.75
CA TYR A 64 12.71 -19.00 -8.85
C TYR A 64 12.37 -19.99 -9.96
N SER A 65 11.20 -19.85 -10.56
CA SER A 65 10.72 -20.70 -11.64
C SER A 65 11.52 -20.44 -12.93
N SER A 66 11.60 -21.44 -13.81
CA SER A 66 12.28 -21.27 -15.09
C SER A 66 11.65 -20.18 -15.96
N GLU A 67 10.34 -19.96 -15.83
CA GLU A 67 9.65 -18.91 -16.56
C GLU A 67 10.03 -17.53 -16.05
N SER A 68 9.98 -17.27 -14.75
CA SER A 68 10.37 -15.98 -14.20
C SER A 68 11.85 -15.68 -14.42
N ALA A 69 12.70 -16.70 -14.24
CA ALA A 69 14.13 -16.60 -14.49
C ALA A 69 14.50 -16.22 -15.93
N HIS A 70 13.63 -16.51 -16.90
CA HIS A 70 13.78 -16.09 -18.29
C HIS A 70 13.48 -14.59 -18.48
N TYR A 71 12.49 -14.06 -17.77
CA TYR A 71 12.07 -12.66 -17.91
C TYR A 71 13.04 -11.67 -17.26
N PHE A 72 13.66 -12.04 -16.14
CA PHE A 72 14.46 -11.10 -15.35
C PHE A 72 15.67 -10.54 -16.11
N PRO A 73 16.53 -11.34 -16.74
CA PRO A 73 17.66 -10.81 -17.48
C PRO A 73 17.24 -10.03 -18.73
N LEU A 74 16.08 -10.38 -19.32
CA LEU A 74 15.62 -9.77 -20.56
C LEU A 74 14.99 -8.39 -20.32
N TYR A 75 14.15 -8.25 -19.28
CA TYR A 75 13.36 -7.03 -18.99
C TYR A 75 13.86 -6.24 -17.80
N GLY A 76 14.78 -6.77 -17.01
CA GLY A 76 15.44 -6.03 -15.94
C GLY A 76 16.34 -4.92 -16.49
N THR A 77 16.61 -3.94 -15.64
CA THR A 77 17.46 -2.81 -16.01
C THR A 77 18.80 -2.91 -15.30
N PRO A 78 19.91 -2.52 -15.94
CA PRO A 78 21.19 -2.42 -15.26
C PRO A 78 21.23 -1.29 -14.22
N GLU A 79 20.30 -0.36 -14.30
CA GLU A 79 20.20 0.82 -13.42
C GLU A 79 20.03 0.48 -11.95
N TYR A 80 19.38 -0.66 -11.65
CA TYR A 80 19.19 -1.12 -10.28
C TYR A 80 20.49 -1.57 -9.60
N PHE A 81 21.41 -2.15 -10.36
CA PHE A 81 22.62 -2.78 -9.85
C PHE A 81 23.88 -1.92 -9.97
N THR A 82 23.79 -0.77 -10.62
CA THR A 82 24.92 0.10 -10.90
C THR A 82 24.79 1.43 -10.17
N SER A 83 25.92 1.94 -9.68
CA SER A 83 25.93 3.24 -9.01
C SER A 83 25.72 4.39 -10.02
N PRO A 84 25.21 5.56 -9.56
CA PRO A 84 25.06 6.74 -10.41
C PRO A 84 26.35 7.19 -11.10
N GLN A 85 27.51 6.90 -10.48
CA GLN A 85 28.82 7.24 -11.00
C GLN A 85 29.25 6.36 -12.18
N GLN A 86 28.73 5.12 -12.27
CA GLN A 86 29.05 4.17 -13.34
C GLN A 86 28.29 4.47 -14.63
N PHE A 87 27.11 5.10 -14.53
CA PHE A 87 26.30 5.46 -15.70
C PHE A 87 26.15 6.98 -15.80
N ARG A 88 26.86 7.57 -16.74
CA ARG A 88 26.52 8.87 -17.30
C ARG A 88 25.42 8.67 -18.35
N ALA A 89 24.69 9.74 -18.66
CA ALA A 89 23.50 9.66 -19.54
C ALA A 89 23.78 8.97 -20.90
N ASP A 90 25.00 9.07 -21.41
CA ASP A 90 25.42 8.52 -22.70
C ASP A 90 25.97 7.08 -22.63
N ASP A 91 26.22 6.56 -21.41
CA ASP A 91 26.86 5.23 -21.19
C ASP A 91 25.81 4.13 -20.91
N PHE A 92 24.52 4.46 -20.97
CA PHE A 92 23.46 3.49 -20.71
C PHE A 92 23.40 2.45 -21.84
N PRO A 93 23.53 1.14 -21.53
CA PRO A 93 23.39 0.11 -22.55
C PRO A 93 21.96 0.12 -23.12
N PRO A 94 21.76 -0.40 -24.34
CA PRO A 94 20.41 -0.60 -24.86
C PRO A 94 19.66 -1.64 -24.02
N PRO A 95 18.32 -1.61 -24.01
CA PRO A 95 17.53 -2.65 -23.35
C PRO A 95 17.86 -4.03 -23.88
N ASN A 96 18.00 -5.02 -22.99
CA ASN A 96 18.42 -6.37 -23.37
C ASN A 96 17.49 -7.06 -24.40
N TRP A 97 16.23 -6.71 -24.43
CA TRP A 97 15.28 -7.22 -25.44
C TRP A 97 15.54 -6.69 -26.85
N THR A 98 16.37 -5.65 -27.02
CA THR A 98 16.76 -5.12 -28.34
C THR A 98 18.05 -5.74 -28.89
N LEU A 99 18.73 -6.58 -28.12
CA LEU A 99 19.94 -7.29 -28.55
C LEU A 99 19.65 -8.30 -29.67
N PRO A 100 20.62 -8.63 -30.53
CA PRO A 100 20.52 -9.74 -31.45
C PRO A 100 20.12 -11.05 -30.77
N ALA A 101 19.38 -11.92 -31.47
CA ALA A 101 18.79 -13.13 -30.89
C ALA A 101 19.84 -14.02 -30.19
N GLU A 102 21.00 -14.22 -30.81
CA GLU A 102 22.10 -15.02 -30.26
C GLU A 102 22.60 -14.47 -28.93
N GLN A 103 22.83 -13.15 -28.83
CA GLN A 103 23.25 -12.49 -27.59
C GLN A 103 22.16 -12.53 -26.50
N ARG A 104 20.90 -12.44 -26.92
CA ARG A 104 19.77 -12.58 -25.95
C ARG A 104 19.71 -13.99 -25.37
N GLU A 105 19.88 -15.03 -26.21
CA GLU A 105 19.86 -16.41 -25.75
C GLU A 105 21.04 -16.70 -24.80
N GLU A 106 22.22 -16.23 -25.11
CA GLU A 106 23.40 -16.35 -24.26
C GLU A 106 23.17 -15.66 -22.89
N LEU A 107 22.69 -14.41 -22.91
CA LEU A 107 22.35 -13.64 -21.71
C LEU A 107 21.32 -14.38 -20.85
N ILE A 108 20.25 -14.89 -21.47
CA ILE A 108 19.18 -15.61 -20.77
C ILE A 108 19.73 -16.91 -20.17
N ASN A 109 20.48 -17.69 -20.93
CA ASN A 109 21.00 -18.97 -20.47
C ASN A 109 21.94 -18.81 -19.27
N TRP A 110 22.81 -17.82 -19.29
CA TRP A 110 23.75 -17.56 -18.20
C TRP A 110 23.03 -17.03 -16.95
N ASN A 111 22.22 -16.00 -17.09
CA ASN A 111 21.55 -15.37 -15.94
C ASN A 111 20.40 -16.21 -15.38
N SER A 112 19.64 -16.93 -16.21
CA SER A 112 18.53 -17.76 -15.74
C SER A 112 18.98 -18.93 -14.87
N ALA A 113 20.19 -19.44 -15.10
CA ALA A 113 20.80 -20.46 -14.25
C ALA A 113 21.05 -19.90 -12.84
N TRP A 114 21.58 -18.70 -12.75
CA TRP A 114 21.80 -18.00 -11.47
C TRP A 114 20.46 -17.75 -10.74
N TRP A 115 19.43 -17.22 -11.42
CA TRP A 115 18.12 -16.99 -10.80
C TRP A 115 17.50 -18.29 -10.28
N ARG A 116 17.54 -19.37 -11.07
CA ARG A 116 17.02 -20.69 -10.65
C ARG A 116 17.77 -21.31 -9.47
N SER A 117 19.03 -20.92 -9.24
CA SER A 117 19.78 -21.37 -8.06
C SER A 117 19.45 -20.58 -6.78
N ASN A 118 18.79 -19.43 -6.91
CA ASN A 118 18.42 -18.58 -5.78
C ASN A 118 17.00 -18.88 -5.25
N GLN A 119 16.81 -18.71 -3.96
CA GLN A 119 15.53 -18.87 -3.29
C GLN A 119 14.68 -17.60 -3.43
N ASN A 120 13.37 -17.78 -3.58
CA ASN A 120 12.41 -16.68 -3.52
C ASN A 120 11.95 -16.46 -2.07
N HIS A 121 12.50 -15.46 -1.44
CA HIS A 121 12.23 -15.13 -0.04
C HIS A 121 10.80 -14.60 0.24
N GLU A 122 10.03 -14.27 -0.81
CA GLU A 122 8.62 -13.85 -0.69
C GLU A 122 7.65 -15.03 -0.79
N SER A 123 8.11 -16.28 -0.90
CA SER A 123 7.27 -17.47 -1.06
C SER A 123 6.23 -17.69 0.06
N GLY A 124 6.48 -17.15 1.25
CA GLY A 124 5.56 -17.19 2.39
C GLY A 124 4.51 -16.07 2.43
N GLU A 125 4.48 -15.17 1.44
CA GLU A 125 3.50 -14.08 1.40
C GLU A 125 2.05 -14.59 1.25
N PRO A 126 1.05 -13.89 1.81
CA PRO A 126 -0.36 -14.30 1.76
C PRO A 126 -0.90 -14.41 0.32
N PRO A 127 -1.83 -15.34 0.06
CA PRO A 127 -2.15 -15.83 -1.29
C PRO A 127 -3.04 -14.91 -2.13
N LEU A 128 -3.80 -13.97 -1.52
CA LEU A 128 -4.91 -13.31 -2.21
C LEU A 128 -4.46 -12.51 -3.43
N TYR A 129 -3.40 -11.70 -3.29
CA TYR A 129 -2.88 -10.92 -4.41
C TYR A 129 -2.40 -11.83 -5.54
N TYR A 130 -1.63 -12.86 -5.22
CA TYR A 130 -1.03 -13.75 -6.22
C TYR A 130 -2.06 -14.60 -6.94
N ALA A 131 -3.12 -15.04 -6.25
CA ALA A 131 -4.23 -15.74 -6.87
C ALA A 131 -4.95 -14.85 -7.89
N ILE A 132 -5.27 -13.60 -7.51
CA ILE A 132 -5.92 -12.64 -8.42
C ILE A 132 -5.00 -12.28 -9.59
N ALA A 133 -3.75 -11.95 -9.32
CA ALA A 133 -2.78 -11.56 -10.35
C ALA A 133 -2.41 -12.75 -11.26
N GLY A 134 -2.36 -13.98 -10.74
CA GLY A 134 -2.15 -15.19 -11.53
C GLY A 134 -3.33 -15.48 -12.48
N LEU A 135 -4.57 -15.31 -12.02
CA LEU A 135 -5.75 -15.38 -12.89
C LEU A 135 -5.73 -14.29 -13.96
N TRP A 136 -5.36 -13.07 -13.59
CA TRP A 136 -5.22 -11.93 -14.51
C TRP A 136 -4.12 -12.17 -15.55
N LEU A 137 -3.00 -12.76 -15.15
CA LEU A 137 -1.92 -13.18 -16.07
C LEU A 137 -2.43 -14.22 -17.07
N ASN A 138 -3.18 -15.24 -16.60
CA ASN A 138 -3.75 -16.26 -17.48
C ASN A 138 -4.76 -15.66 -18.47
N LEU A 139 -5.55 -14.67 -18.04
CA LEU A 139 -6.43 -13.94 -18.95
C LEU A 139 -5.64 -13.25 -20.07
N GLY A 140 -4.51 -12.62 -19.73
CA GLY A 140 -3.60 -12.05 -20.74
C GLY A 140 -3.09 -13.07 -21.74
N ARG A 141 -2.72 -14.27 -21.27
CA ARG A 141 -2.30 -15.39 -22.15
C ARG A 141 -3.44 -15.84 -23.08
N VAL A 142 -4.67 -15.91 -22.60
CA VAL A 142 -5.85 -16.23 -23.43
C VAL A 142 -6.05 -15.18 -24.52
N PHE A 143 -5.74 -13.91 -24.27
CA PHE A 143 -5.76 -12.84 -25.26
C PHE A 143 -4.53 -12.83 -26.18
N GLY A 144 -3.61 -13.80 -26.06
CA GLY A 144 -2.40 -13.87 -26.87
C GLY A 144 -1.31 -12.86 -26.50
N ILE A 145 -1.41 -12.24 -25.30
CA ILE A 145 -0.38 -11.33 -24.81
C ILE A 145 0.83 -12.13 -24.35
N THR A 146 2.01 -11.78 -24.84
CA THR A 146 3.26 -12.52 -24.57
C THR A 146 4.41 -11.58 -24.17
N ASN A 147 5.53 -12.14 -23.77
CA ASN A 147 6.79 -11.43 -23.51
C ASN A 147 6.63 -10.26 -22.51
N GLY A 148 7.34 -9.16 -22.71
CA GLY A 148 7.27 -7.97 -21.87
C GLY A 148 5.86 -7.36 -21.75
N TRP A 149 5.05 -7.51 -22.80
CA TRP A 149 3.64 -7.09 -22.79
C TRP A 149 2.82 -7.81 -21.72
N LEU A 150 3.12 -9.10 -21.47
CA LEU A 150 2.45 -9.89 -20.45
C LEU A 150 2.79 -9.39 -19.04
N LEU A 151 4.04 -8.97 -18.81
CA LEU A 151 4.43 -8.37 -17.54
C LEU A 151 3.69 -7.03 -17.29
N TYR A 152 3.61 -6.17 -18.32
CA TYR A 152 2.83 -4.92 -18.20
C TYR A 152 1.34 -5.19 -18.04
N TRP A 153 0.78 -6.20 -18.71
CA TRP A 153 -0.59 -6.62 -18.50
C TRP A 153 -0.85 -6.96 -17.02
N VAL A 154 0.04 -7.73 -16.39
CA VAL A 154 -0.08 -8.04 -14.95
C VAL A 154 -0.01 -6.77 -14.11
N ARG A 155 0.91 -5.86 -14.41
CA ARG A 155 1.08 -4.58 -13.72
C ARG A 155 -0.18 -3.70 -13.82
N PHE A 156 -0.89 -3.76 -14.94
CA PHE A 156 -2.13 -2.99 -15.16
C PHE A 156 -3.33 -3.45 -14.31
N LEU A 157 -3.25 -4.58 -13.62
CA LEU A 157 -4.21 -4.94 -12.56
C LEU A 157 -4.31 -3.83 -11.50
N ASN A 158 -3.21 -3.16 -11.22
CA ASN A 158 -3.14 -2.08 -10.22
C ASN A 158 -3.97 -0.84 -10.61
N VAL A 159 -4.26 -0.65 -11.89
CA VAL A 159 -5.15 0.42 -12.39
C VAL A 159 -6.55 0.28 -11.79
N PHE A 160 -7.07 -0.94 -11.76
CA PHE A 160 -8.39 -1.23 -11.18
C PHE A 160 -8.36 -1.12 -9.66
N ALA A 161 -7.28 -1.59 -9.01
CA ALA A 161 -7.11 -1.46 -7.57
C ALA A 161 -7.11 0.01 -7.12
N ALA A 162 -6.35 0.88 -7.82
CA ALA A 162 -6.27 2.30 -7.52
C ALA A 162 -7.58 3.04 -7.76
N ALA A 163 -8.26 2.79 -8.89
CA ALA A 163 -9.55 3.41 -9.19
C ALA A 163 -10.62 3.00 -8.15
N THR A 164 -10.65 1.72 -7.78
CA THR A 164 -11.59 1.21 -6.77
C THR A 164 -11.27 1.78 -5.39
N LEU A 165 -9.99 1.94 -5.04
CA LEU A 165 -9.57 2.56 -3.78
C LEU A 165 -10.11 3.99 -3.64
N VAL A 166 -10.07 4.79 -4.72
CA VAL A 166 -10.64 6.15 -4.76
C VAL A 166 -12.14 6.11 -4.46
N TRP A 167 -12.86 5.17 -5.07
CA TRP A 167 -14.29 4.99 -4.84
C TRP A 167 -14.60 4.58 -3.40
N VAL A 168 -13.81 3.65 -2.83
CA VAL A 168 -13.97 3.22 -1.42
C VAL A 168 -13.65 4.35 -0.47
N GLY A 169 -12.65 5.20 -0.77
CA GLY A 169 -12.36 6.42 -0.02
C GLY A 169 -13.52 7.40 0.01
N PHE A 170 -14.21 7.58 -1.13
CA PHE A 170 -15.45 8.36 -1.18
C PHE A 170 -16.55 7.77 -0.28
N ILE A 171 -16.76 6.44 -0.35
CA ILE A 171 -17.74 5.76 0.51
C ILE A 171 -17.39 5.98 1.99
N ALA A 172 -16.14 5.83 2.37
CA ALA A 172 -15.67 6.05 3.74
C ALA A 172 -15.97 7.49 4.20
N ALA A 173 -15.59 8.47 3.39
CA ALA A 173 -15.86 9.89 3.68
C ALA A 173 -17.35 10.18 3.82
N LYS A 174 -18.18 9.61 2.95
CA LYS A 174 -19.63 9.81 2.96
C LYS A 174 -20.33 9.15 4.16
N VAL A 175 -19.85 7.97 4.56
CA VAL A 175 -20.39 7.27 5.75
C VAL A 175 -20.06 8.07 7.01
N VAL A 176 -18.83 8.56 7.15
CA VAL A 176 -18.41 9.31 8.37
C VAL A 176 -18.99 10.72 8.39
N PHE A 177 -19.07 11.39 7.25
CA PHE A 177 -19.44 12.81 7.14
C PHE A 177 -20.55 13.05 6.11
N PRO A 178 -21.78 12.52 6.29
CA PRO A 178 -22.84 12.58 5.28
C PRO A 178 -23.14 13.98 4.76
N ASP A 179 -22.95 15.02 5.60
CA ASP A 179 -23.31 16.41 5.30
C ASP A 179 -22.11 17.29 4.93
N ARG A 180 -20.88 16.70 4.80
CA ARG A 180 -19.64 17.46 4.55
C ARG A 180 -19.05 17.19 3.18
N GLN A 181 -19.52 17.92 2.19
CA GLN A 181 -19.08 17.79 0.79
C GLN A 181 -17.56 17.91 0.58
N PHE A 182 -16.91 18.80 1.36
CA PHE A 182 -15.44 18.90 1.32
C PHE A 182 -14.80 17.54 1.52
N MET A 183 -15.26 16.77 2.51
CA MET A 183 -14.73 15.42 2.79
C MET A 183 -14.98 14.44 1.64
N HIS A 184 -16.17 14.53 1.01
CA HIS A 184 -16.56 13.64 -0.09
C HIS A 184 -15.70 13.82 -1.34
N VAL A 185 -15.12 15.00 -1.55
CA VAL A 185 -14.27 15.31 -2.71
C VAL A 185 -12.79 15.22 -2.35
N SER A 186 -12.38 15.76 -1.20
CA SER A 186 -10.96 15.86 -0.83
C SER A 186 -10.30 14.52 -0.56
N VAL A 187 -11.00 13.59 0.11
CA VAL A 187 -10.47 12.25 0.39
C VAL A 187 -10.22 11.48 -0.92
N PRO A 188 -11.21 11.29 -1.82
CA PRO A 188 -10.95 10.61 -3.10
C PRO A 188 -9.96 11.37 -4.00
N LEU A 189 -9.91 12.72 -3.96
CA LEU A 189 -8.94 13.50 -4.73
C LEU A 189 -7.49 13.20 -4.26
N LEU A 190 -7.22 13.23 -2.95
CA LEU A 190 -5.89 12.91 -2.44
C LEU A 190 -5.49 11.47 -2.73
N LEU A 191 -6.41 10.51 -2.64
CA LEU A 191 -6.18 9.13 -3.06
C LEU A 191 -5.89 9.03 -4.57
N ALA A 192 -6.61 9.79 -5.41
CA ALA A 192 -6.43 9.76 -6.86
C ALA A 192 -5.05 10.27 -7.30
N ILE A 193 -4.47 11.22 -6.56
CA ILE A 193 -3.16 11.80 -6.86
C ILE A 193 -2.03 11.28 -5.96
N TRP A 194 -2.30 10.33 -5.07
CA TRP A 194 -1.32 9.77 -4.14
C TRP A 194 -0.14 9.13 -4.90
N PRO A 195 1.11 9.66 -4.76
CA PRO A 195 2.23 9.33 -5.64
C PRO A 195 2.95 8.03 -5.25
N GLN A 196 2.28 7.09 -4.60
CA GLN A 196 2.86 5.84 -4.11
C GLN A 196 3.26 4.91 -5.25
N THR A 197 4.56 4.61 -5.35
CA THR A 197 5.14 3.82 -6.45
C THR A 197 4.77 2.34 -6.41
N THR A 198 4.25 1.81 -5.31
CA THR A 198 3.78 0.42 -5.23
C THR A 198 2.69 0.10 -6.27
N PHE A 199 1.90 1.10 -6.69
CA PHE A 199 0.92 0.93 -7.76
C PHE A 199 1.55 0.78 -9.15
N TYR A 200 2.85 1.05 -9.30
CA TYR A 200 3.55 1.00 -10.59
C TYR A 200 4.40 -0.27 -10.74
N SER A 201 4.26 -1.23 -9.84
CA SER A 201 5.00 -2.49 -9.83
C SER A 201 4.09 -3.67 -9.48
N ILE A 202 4.54 -4.88 -9.79
CA ILE A 202 3.83 -6.12 -9.47
C ILE A 202 4.19 -6.52 -8.05
N GLN A 203 3.30 -6.24 -7.09
CA GLN A 203 3.49 -6.59 -5.68
C GLN A 203 2.18 -6.54 -4.89
N SER A 204 2.12 -7.31 -3.79
CA SER A 204 0.93 -7.41 -2.92
C SER A 204 0.53 -6.08 -2.27
N ASP A 205 1.49 -5.18 -2.09
CA ASP A 205 1.29 -3.85 -1.52
C ASP A 205 0.35 -2.95 -2.33
N SER A 206 0.14 -3.25 -3.62
CA SER A 206 -0.80 -2.52 -4.47
C SER A 206 -2.28 -2.83 -4.18
N LEU A 207 -2.59 -4.07 -3.75
CA LEU A 207 -3.94 -4.50 -3.38
C LEU A 207 -4.25 -4.24 -1.90
N SER A 208 -3.23 -4.19 -1.05
CA SER A 208 -3.33 -4.01 0.40
C SER A 208 -4.21 -2.82 0.81
N PRO A 209 -4.03 -1.59 0.27
CA PRO A 209 -4.85 -0.43 0.67
C PRO A 209 -6.32 -0.59 0.31
N LEU A 210 -6.64 -1.26 -0.79
CA LEU A 210 -8.02 -1.51 -1.19
C LEU A 210 -8.72 -2.48 -0.22
N CYS A 211 -8.10 -3.63 0.06
CA CYS A 211 -8.67 -4.61 0.98
C CYS A 211 -8.86 -4.02 2.38
N PHE A 212 -7.86 -3.30 2.87
CA PHE A 212 -7.91 -2.64 4.17
C PHE A 212 -9.03 -1.58 4.23
N ALA A 213 -9.15 -0.76 3.18
CA ALA A 213 -10.18 0.28 3.10
C ALA A 213 -11.60 -0.32 3.11
N ILE A 214 -11.81 -1.42 2.38
CA ILE A 214 -13.09 -2.14 2.36
C ILE A 214 -13.44 -2.66 3.75
N ALA A 215 -12.48 -3.29 4.45
CA ALA A 215 -12.67 -3.76 5.81
C ALA A 215 -12.93 -2.60 6.79
N PHE A 216 -12.18 -1.50 6.68
CA PHE A 216 -12.39 -0.29 7.48
C PHE A 216 -13.78 0.30 7.28
N VAL A 217 -14.28 0.39 6.04
CA VAL A 217 -15.68 0.80 5.75
C VAL A 217 -16.68 -0.13 6.41
N GLY A 218 -16.42 -1.44 6.41
CA GLY A 218 -17.24 -2.41 7.13
C GLY A 218 -17.31 -2.12 8.63
N LEU A 219 -16.15 -1.86 9.26
CA LEU A 219 -16.07 -1.55 10.69
C LEU A 219 -16.80 -0.25 11.06
N ILE A 220 -16.63 0.84 10.30
CA ILE A 220 -17.35 2.09 10.57
C ILE A 220 -18.85 1.97 10.34
N LYS A 221 -19.29 1.20 9.33
CA LYS A 221 -20.73 0.91 9.15
C LYS A 221 -21.28 0.09 10.31
N LEU A 222 -20.54 -0.89 10.81
CA LEU A 222 -20.93 -1.68 11.96
C LEU A 222 -21.03 -0.81 13.23
N LEU A 223 -20.07 0.10 13.41
CA LEU A 223 -20.08 1.05 14.51
C LEU A 223 -21.34 1.96 14.48
N GLY A 224 -21.70 2.48 13.29
CA GLY A 224 -22.86 3.34 13.07
C GLY A 224 -24.21 2.62 12.99
N ALA A 225 -24.25 1.29 12.84
CA ALA A 225 -25.49 0.55 12.67
C ALA A 225 -26.34 0.59 13.97
N GLU A 226 -27.60 1.01 13.88
CA GLU A 226 -28.52 1.02 15.02
C GLU A 226 -28.90 -0.40 15.46
N ARG A 227 -28.99 -1.33 14.51
CA ARG A 227 -29.34 -2.73 14.76
C ARG A 227 -28.27 -3.68 14.24
N PRO A 228 -28.02 -4.79 14.94
CA PRO A 228 -27.15 -5.83 14.47
C PRO A 228 -27.61 -6.39 13.12
N SER A 229 -26.66 -6.59 12.18
CA SER A 229 -26.95 -7.07 10.83
C SER A 229 -25.99 -8.21 10.48
N LEU A 230 -26.53 -9.43 10.29
CA LEU A 230 -25.73 -10.58 9.91
C LEU A 230 -25.04 -10.41 8.54
N PRO A 231 -25.69 -9.90 7.48
CA PRO A 231 -25.00 -9.64 6.21
C PRO A 231 -23.84 -8.67 6.37
N LEU A 232 -23.98 -7.59 7.15
CA LEU A 232 -22.89 -6.65 7.41
C LEU A 232 -21.77 -7.31 8.20
N ALA A 233 -22.09 -8.17 9.17
CA ALA A 233 -21.11 -8.92 9.95
C ALA A 233 -20.30 -9.89 9.08
N ILE A 234 -20.97 -10.69 8.21
CA ILE A 234 -20.31 -11.58 7.26
C ILE A 234 -19.40 -10.79 6.33
N TRP A 235 -19.92 -9.72 5.71
CA TRP A 235 -19.16 -8.91 4.77
C TRP A 235 -17.93 -8.27 5.42
N THR A 236 -18.08 -7.73 6.63
CA THR A 236 -16.97 -7.15 7.38
C THR A 236 -15.95 -8.21 7.75
N GLY A 237 -16.38 -9.39 8.22
CA GLY A 237 -15.50 -10.50 8.56
C GLY A 237 -14.70 -11.02 7.36
N LEU A 238 -15.36 -11.25 6.24
CA LEU A 238 -14.67 -11.65 4.99
C LEU A 238 -13.71 -10.58 4.48
N SER A 239 -14.06 -9.30 4.63
CA SER A 239 -13.16 -8.19 4.25
C SER A 239 -11.93 -8.10 5.16
N LEU A 240 -12.08 -8.38 6.46
CA LEU A 240 -10.96 -8.51 7.40
C LEU A 240 -10.05 -9.68 7.00
N ALA A 241 -10.64 -10.83 6.65
CA ALA A 241 -9.86 -11.97 6.14
C ALA A 241 -9.11 -11.60 4.86
N ALA A 242 -9.79 -11.00 3.88
CA ALA A 242 -9.18 -10.57 2.63
C ALA A 242 -8.01 -9.60 2.87
N THR A 243 -8.13 -8.70 3.84
CA THR A 243 -7.07 -7.76 4.22
C THR A 243 -5.82 -8.48 4.75
N CYS A 244 -6.00 -9.47 5.63
CA CYS A 244 -4.89 -10.27 6.16
C CYS A 244 -4.29 -11.19 5.08
N LEU A 245 -5.12 -11.73 4.19
CA LEU A 245 -4.68 -12.59 3.09
C LEU A 245 -4.09 -11.81 1.89
N ALA A 246 -4.24 -10.49 1.87
CA ALA A 246 -3.55 -9.62 0.91
C ALA A 246 -2.14 -9.26 1.37
N LYS A 247 -1.95 -8.98 2.68
CA LYS A 247 -0.65 -8.62 3.26
C LYS A 247 -0.61 -8.94 4.75
N THR A 248 0.45 -9.62 5.19
CA THR A 248 0.61 -10.02 6.60
C THR A 248 0.60 -8.83 7.56
N THR A 249 1.19 -7.70 7.19
CA THR A 249 1.21 -6.49 8.03
C THR A 249 -0.19 -5.98 8.40
N ASN A 250 -1.18 -6.26 7.57
CA ASN A 250 -2.56 -5.85 7.81
C ASN A 250 -3.25 -6.60 8.95
N ILE A 251 -2.65 -7.65 9.52
CA ILE A 251 -3.12 -8.31 10.76
C ILE A 251 -3.35 -7.28 11.87
N ALA A 252 -2.59 -6.20 11.88
CA ALA A 252 -2.77 -5.08 12.78
C ALA A 252 -4.20 -4.51 12.79
N LEU A 253 -4.96 -4.61 11.68
CA LEU A 253 -6.36 -4.19 11.62
C LEU A 253 -7.29 -5.03 12.51
N LEU A 254 -6.92 -6.25 12.87
CA LEU A 254 -7.71 -7.08 13.80
C LEU A 254 -7.77 -6.45 15.20
N LEU A 255 -6.71 -5.76 15.64
CA LEU A 255 -6.74 -4.98 16.89
C LEU A 255 -7.73 -3.83 16.80
N VAL A 256 -7.74 -3.14 15.66
CA VAL A 256 -8.68 -2.03 15.41
C VAL A 256 -10.13 -2.55 15.34
N ALA A 257 -10.34 -3.73 14.75
CA ALA A 257 -11.64 -4.40 14.75
C ALA A 257 -12.10 -4.69 16.19
N GLY A 258 -11.21 -5.17 17.07
CA GLY A 258 -11.48 -5.34 18.49
C GLY A 258 -11.92 -4.02 19.17
N ILE A 259 -11.20 -2.93 18.90
CA ILE A 259 -11.55 -1.59 19.41
C ILE A 259 -12.96 -1.17 18.91
N ALA A 260 -13.25 -1.37 17.62
CA ALA A 260 -14.56 -1.04 17.05
C ALA A 260 -15.70 -1.82 17.72
N LEU A 261 -15.49 -3.12 17.99
CA LEU A 261 -16.46 -3.97 18.67
C LEU A 261 -16.67 -3.54 20.13
N ILE A 262 -15.62 -3.16 20.86
CA ILE A 262 -15.69 -2.65 22.23
C ILE A 262 -16.46 -1.32 22.24
N LEU A 263 -16.15 -0.38 21.36
CA LEU A 263 -16.87 0.89 21.25
C LEU A 263 -18.35 0.65 20.95
N LYS A 264 -18.64 -0.28 20.02
CA LYS A 264 -20.02 -0.64 19.71
C LYS A 264 -20.75 -1.25 20.91
N ALA A 265 -20.12 -2.17 21.65
CA ALA A 265 -20.69 -2.79 22.85
C ALA A 265 -21.02 -1.75 23.94
N ARG A 266 -20.14 -0.76 24.13
CA ARG A 266 -20.37 0.33 25.10
C ARG A 266 -21.59 1.21 24.76
N ASN A 267 -21.87 1.36 23.47
CA ASN A 267 -22.97 2.19 22.97
C ASN A 267 -24.32 1.44 22.97
N LEU A 268 -24.34 0.14 23.33
CA LEU A 268 -25.58 -0.62 23.48
C LEU A 268 -26.22 -0.35 24.84
N SER A 269 -27.31 0.39 24.84
CA SER A 269 -28.00 0.83 26.08
C SER A 269 -28.98 -0.22 26.63
N GLU A 270 -29.40 -1.20 25.83
CA GLU A 270 -30.46 -2.17 26.20
C GLU A 270 -29.98 -3.64 26.10
N ARG A 271 -30.30 -4.42 27.16
CA ARG A 271 -30.04 -5.89 27.17
C ARG A 271 -30.71 -6.65 26.02
N ARG A 272 -31.82 -6.16 25.47
CA ARG A 272 -32.54 -6.78 24.33
C ARG A 272 -31.73 -6.77 23.02
N THR A 273 -30.80 -5.82 22.87
CA THR A 273 -29.93 -5.74 21.69
C THR A 273 -28.64 -6.53 21.86
N LEU A 274 -28.30 -6.98 23.06
CA LEU A 274 -27.04 -7.65 23.36
C LEU A 274 -26.94 -9.04 22.67
N HIS A 275 -27.98 -9.88 22.75
CA HIS A 275 -27.97 -11.21 22.12
C HIS A 275 -27.79 -11.14 20.59
N PRO A 276 -28.59 -10.35 19.84
CA PRO A 276 -28.39 -10.18 18.40
C PRO A 276 -27.01 -9.59 18.07
N PHE A 277 -26.48 -8.70 18.91
CA PHE A 277 -25.14 -8.18 18.74
C PHE A 277 -24.07 -9.25 18.90
N LEU A 278 -24.12 -10.06 19.96
CA LEU A 278 -23.18 -11.17 20.17
C LEU A 278 -23.23 -12.19 19.04
N ALA A 279 -24.42 -12.50 18.52
CA ALA A 279 -24.58 -13.35 17.34
C ALA A 279 -23.89 -12.74 16.10
N SER A 280 -24.07 -11.44 15.87
CA SER A 280 -23.39 -10.73 14.77
C SER A 280 -21.86 -10.71 14.95
N VAL A 281 -21.37 -10.53 16.18
CA VAL A 281 -19.93 -10.61 16.51
C VAL A 281 -19.38 -12.01 16.26
N ALA A 282 -20.08 -13.04 16.69
CA ALA A 282 -19.67 -14.42 16.46
C ALA A 282 -19.57 -14.75 14.96
N VAL A 283 -20.57 -14.30 14.18
CA VAL A 283 -20.56 -14.45 12.71
C VAL A 283 -19.42 -13.68 12.06
N LEU A 284 -19.15 -12.44 12.51
CA LEU A 284 -18.02 -11.63 12.02
C LEU A 284 -16.70 -12.35 12.31
N ILE A 285 -16.49 -12.78 13.55
CA ILE A 285 -15.28 -13.48 13.96
C ILE A 285 -15.13 -14.80 13.17
N GLY A 286 -16.19 -15.60 13.03
CA GLY A 286 -16.15 -16.83 12.25
C GLY A 286 -15.80 -16.58 10.78
N SER A 287 -16.42 -15.58 10.16
CA SER A 287 -16.17 -15.20 8.77
C SER A 287 -14.74 -14.67 8.54
N ALA A 288 -14.14 -14.00 9.54
CA ALA A 288 -12.76 -13.55 9.48
C ALA A 288 -11.78 -14.69 9.80
N ALA A 289 -12.03 -15.41 10.90
CA ALA A 289 -11.09 -16.38 11.44
C ALA A 289 -10.93 -17.62 10.57
N VAL A 290 -11.99 -18.12 9.92
CA VAL A 290 -11.91 -19.36 9.14
C VAL A 290 -10.90 -19.24 7.98
N PRO A 291 -10.97 -18.24 7.07
CA PRO A 291 -10.00 -18.13 6.00
C PRO A 291 -8.57 -17.85 6.50
N ILE A 292 -8.42 -17.03 7.56
CA ILE A 292 -7.12 -16.72 8.17
C ILE A 292 -6.52 -17.98 8.80
N ALA A 293 -7.32 -18.76 9.56
CA ALA A 293 -6.86 -19.98 10.21
C ALA A 293 -6.45 -21.06 9.19
N LEU A 294 -7.17 -21.19 8.08
CA LEU A 294 -6.78 -22.09 6.98
C LEU A 294 -5.41 -21.72 6.41
N TRP A 295 -5.15 -20.42 6.21
CA TRP A 295 -3.84 -19.94 5.76
C TRP A 295 -2.76 -20.17 6.81
N PHE A 296 -3.03 -19.90 8.08
CA PHE A 296 -2.08 -20.14 9.16
C PHE A 296 -1.80 -21.65 9.35
N ALA A 297 -2.81 -22.50 9.23
CA ALA A 297 -2.62 -23.95 9.26
C ALA A 297 -1.73 -24.43 8.10
N TRP A 298 -1.94 -23.87 6.89
CA TRP A 298 -1.07 -24.12 5.75
C TRP A 298 0.36 -23.70 6.04
N ASN A 299 0.58 -22.49 6.58
CA ASN A 299 1.91 -21.99 6.90
C ASN A 299 2.62 -22.85 7.95
N VAL A 300 1.92 -23.22 9.03
CA VAL A 300 2.49 -24.11 10.06
C VAL A 300 2.89 -25.45 9.47
N HIS A 301 2.04 -26.03 8.63
CA HIS A 301 2.33 -27.31 7.98
C HIS A 301 3.50 -27.23 6.99
N THR A 302 3.66 -26.09 6.32
CA THR A 302 4.57 -25.92 5.18
C THR A 302 5.89 -25.26 5.57
N PHE A 303 5.83 -24.21 6.39
CA PHE A 303 6.97 -23.39 6.77
C PHE A 303 7.37 -23.53 8.26
N GLY A 304 6.57 -24.24 9.06
CA GLY A 304 6.83 -24.46 10.48
C GLY A 304 6.45 -23.28 11.40
N ASP A 305 5.92 -22.19 10.85
CA ASP A 305 5.45 -21.04 11.64
C ASP A 305 4.13 -20.47 11.10
N LEU A 306 3.40 -19.70 11.94
CA LEU A 306 2.08 -19.16 11.60
C LEU A 306 2.08 -18.19 10.40
N THR A 307 3.14 -17.43 10.25
CA THR A 307 3.22 -16.30 9.30
C THR A 307 4.16 -16.56 8.14
N ALA A 308 4.80 -17.75 8.11
CA ALA A 308 5.84 -18.12 7.15
C ALA A 308 7.04 -17.14 7.12
N THR A 309 7.24 -16.38 8.21
CA THR A 309 8.30 -15.36 8.29
C THR A 309 9.63 -15.92 8.78
N GLY A 310 9.64 -17.05 9.49
CA GLY A 310 10.86 -17.67 10.04
C GLY A 310 11.90 -17.91 8.96
N SER A 311 11.52 -18.67 7.93
CA SER A 311 12.41 -18.97 6.80
C SER A 311 12.90 -17.72 6.05
N LYS A 312 12.05 -16.67 5.95
CA LYS A 312 12.42 -15.39 5.36
C LYS A 312 13.47 -14.65 6.22
N LEU A 313 13.30 -14.65 7.54
CA LEU A 313 14.24 -14.04 8.47
C LEU A 313 15.61 -14.73 8.42
N ASP A 314 15.61 -16.07 8.39
CA ASP A 314 16.83 -16.87 8.25
C ASP A 314 17.55 -16.57 6.93
N PHE A 315 16.80 -16.51 5.82
CA PHE A 315 17.33 -16.13 4.50
C PHE A 315 17.96 -14.73 4.50
N LEU A 316 17.31 -13.76 5.17
CA LEU A 316 17.82 -12.38 5.29
C LEU A 316 18.95 -12.24 6.33
N GLY A 317 19.25 -13.29 7.09
CA GLY A 317 20.23 -13.25 8.18
C GLY A 317 19.80 -12.37 9.36
N TRP A 318 18.48 -12.17 9.54
CA TRP A 318 17.95 -11.40 10.65
C TRP A 318 17.79 -12.26 11.89
N THR A 319 18.16 -11.72 13.04
CA THR A 319 18.02 -12.41 14.32
C THR A 319 17.12 -11.64 15.28
N ARG A 320 16.28 -12.34 16.03
CA ARG A 320 15.40 -11.72 17.03
C ARG A 320 16.23 -11.28 18.24
N LYS A 321 16.07 -10.02 18.63
CA LYS A 321 16.66 -9.49 19.87
C LYS A 321 15.80 -9.90 21.08
N PRO A 322 16.42 -10.31 22.22
CA PRO A 322 15.71 -10.46 23.47
C PRO A 322 15.10 -9.12 23.89
N VAL A 323 13.93 -9.15 24.56
CA VAL A 323 13.19 -7.93 24.96
C VAL A 323 14.03 -6.98 25.81
N SER A 324 14.97 -7.53 26.62
CA SER A 324 15.93 -6.73 27.40
C SER A 324 16.76 -5.76 26.53
N ASN A 325 17.02 -6.14 25.27
CA ASN A 325 17.85 -5.40 24.33
C ASN A 325 17.05 -4.45 23.43
N TRP A 326 15.76 -4.27 23.68
CA TRP A 326 14.94 -3.34 22.90
C TRP A 326 15.16 -1.89 23.31
N TRP A 327 15.34 -1.64 24.62
CA TRP A 327 15.41 -0.29 25.19
C TRP A 327 16.59 0.57 24.74
N PRO A 328 17.78 0.03 24.44
CA PRO A 328 18.88 0.81 23.90
C PRO A 328 18.72 1.23 22.43
N HIS A 329 17.58 0.86 21.78
CA HIS A 329 17.38 1.16 20.37
C HIS A 329 17.33 2.67 20.12
N PRO A 330 18.04 3.20 19.07
CA PRO A 330 18.11 4.64 18.81
C PRO A 330 16.75 5.29 18.52
N ILE A 331 15.73 4.54 18.13
CA ILE A 331 14.36 5.06 17.91
C ILE A 331 13.79 5.76 19.15
N PHE A 332 14.27 5.44 20.36
CA PHE A 332 13.83 6.07 21.60
C PHE A 332 14.56 7.39 21.88
N THR A 333 15.55 7.77 21.08
CA THR A 333 16.15 9.11 21.12
C THR A 333 15.34 10.07 20.26
N LEU A 334 15.40 11.38 20.57
CA LEU A 334 14.74 12.41 19.74
C LEU A 334 15.25 12.40 18.30
N HIS A 335 16.55 12.17 18.11
CA HIS A 335 17.16 12.07 16.78
C HIS A 335 16.65 10.86 16.02
N GLY A 336 16.74 9.67 16.59
CA GLY A 336 16.30 8.44 15.92
C GLY A 336 14.80 8.38 15.69
N MET A 337 13.98 8.91 16.62
CA MET A 337 12.53 9.05 16.40
C MET A 337 12.21 9.99 15.24
N LYS A 338 12.93 11.13 15.13
CA LYS A 338 12.79 12.05 14.00
C LYS A 338 13.18 11.36 12.70
N GLU A 339 14.32 10.68 12.65
CA GLU A 339 14.82 9.98 11.49
C GLU A 339 13.84 8.90 11.02
N PHE A 340 13.43 8.01 11.92
CA PHE A 340 12.41 6.99 11.66
C PHE A 340 11.13 7.60 11.09
N TRP A 341 10.59 8.65 11.72
CA TRP A 341 9.34 9.27 11.31
C TRP A 341 9.44 9.98 9.97
N THR A 342 10.50 10.75 9.75
CA THR A 342 10.67 11.52 8.51
C THR A 342 10.82 10.59 7.30
N GLU A 343 11.61 9.54 7.42
CA GLU A 343 11.77 8.56 6.34
C GLU A 343 10.50 7.75 6.10
N LEU A 344 9.86 7.27 7.17
CA LEU A 344 8.64 6.49 7.08
C LEU A 344 7.53 7.27 6.39
N MET A 345 7.33 8.55 6.75
CA MET A 345 6.29 9.36 6.12
C MET A 345 6.64 9.76 4.69
N SER A 346 7.89 10.02 4.40
CA SER A 346 8.34 10.31 3.02
C SER A 346 8.12 9.11 2.11
N SER A 347 8.52 7.90 2.53
CA SER A 347 8.35 6.67 1.76
C SER A 347 6.87 6.24 1.68
N PHE A 348 6.04 6.52 2.68
CA PHE A 348 4.59 6.32 2.61
C PHE A 348 3.94 7.16 1.49
N TRP A 349 4.41 8.37 1.28
CA TRP A 349 3.88 9.19 0.19
C TRP A 349 4.44 8.78 -1.17
N ARG A 350 5.76 8.80 -1.37
CA ARG A 350 6.38 8.65 -2.68
C ARG A 350 6.76 7.21 -3.07
N GLY A 351 6.80 6.29 -2.09
CA GLY A 351 7.31 4.93 -2.29
C GLY A 351 8.84 4.86 -2.22
N GLU A 352 9.38 3.74 -2.70
CA GLU A 352 10.77 3.33 -2.52
C GLU A 352 11.44 2.90 -3.83
N PHE A 353 11.05 3.52 -4.94
CA PHE A 353 11.60 3.18 -6.25
C PHE A 353 13.09 3.52 -6.31
N ILE A 354 13.88 2.56 -6.77
CA ILE A 354 15.34 2.68 -6.90
C ILE A 354 15.68 2.99 -8.35
N TRP A 355 16.60 3.94 -8.53
CA TRP A 355 17.10 4.35 -9.82
C TRP A 355 18.59 4.60 -9.70
N HIS A 356 19.41 3.99 -10.57
CA HIS A 356 20.87 4.09 -10.50
C HIS A 356 21.44 3.76 -9.11
N GLY A 357 20.90 2.73 -8.44
CA GLY A 357 21.34 2.31 -7.11
C GLY A 357 20.93 3.24 -5.96
N THR A 358 20.14 4.30 -6.23
CA THR A 358 19.65 5.23 -5.20
C THR A 358 18.13 5.33 -5.24
N ARG A 359 17.52 5.61 -4.08
CA ARG A 359 16.08 5.89 -4.03
C ARG A 359 15.78 7.23 -4.71
N LEU A 360 14.76 7.26 -5.56
CA LEU A 360 14.24 8.52 -6.10
C LEU A 360 13.59 9.34 -4.99
N ALA A 361 14.22 10.43 -4.63
CA ALA A 361 13.82 11.30 -3.56
C ALA A 361 14.21 12.75 -3.83
N SER A 362 13.52 13.68 -3.17
CA SER A 362 13.88 15.09 -3.14
C SER A 362 13.69 15.62 -1.72
N GLN A 363 14.71 16.28 -1.17
CA GLN A 363 14.64 16.80 0.20
C GLN A 363 13.44 17.74 0.41
N ALA A 364 13.10 18.57 -0.57
CA ALA A 364 11.97 19.49 -0.47
C ALA A 364 10.62 18.75 -0.46
N THR A 365 10.47 17.71 -1.31
CA THR A 365 9.26 16.92 -1.36
C THR A 365 9.11 16.06 -0.10
N ASP A 366 10.18 15.44 0.36
CA ASP A 366 10.18 14.63 1.57
C ASP A 366 9.87 15.50 2.81
N ALA A 367 10.45 16.69 2.90
CA ALA A 367 10.14 17.66 3.97
C ALA A 367 8.66 18.05 3.97
N PHE A 368 8.09 18.36 2.81
CA PHE A 368 6.66 18.63 2.70
C PHE A 368 5.80 17.46 3.19
N TYR A 369 6.12 16.24 2.78
CA TYR A 369 5.34 15.04 3.12
C TYR A 369 5.35 14.77 4.62
N TRP A 370 6.51 14.72 5.27
CA TRP A 370 6.53 14.43 6.70
C TRP A 370 5.99 15.57 7.56
N ILE A 371 6.26 16.85 7.21
CA ILE A 371 5.74 18.02 7.95
C ILE A 371 4.23 18.09 7.83
N SER A 372 3.69 18.04 6.60
CA SER A 372 2.25 18.12 6.38
C SER A 372 1.49 16.95 7.03
N SER A 373 2.06 15.75 7.00
CA SER A 373 1.48 14.57 7.67
C SER A 373 1.46 14.72 9.18
N THR A 374 2.56 15.19 9.78
CA THR A 374 2.65 15.43 11.23
C THR A 374 1.63 16.46 11.66
N LEU A 375 1.57 17.59 10.95
CA LEU A 375 0.59 18.64 11.22
C LEU A 375 -0.85 18.15 11.04
N ALA A 376 -1.12 17.41 9.97
CA ALA A 376 -2.44 16.87 9.70
C ALA A 376 -2.90 15.90 10.81
N ILE A 377 -2.05 14.97 11.24
CA ILE A 377 -2.39 14.04 12.32
C ILE A 377 -2.62 14.81 13.61
N ALA A 378 -1.74 15.73 13.98
CA ALA A 378 -1.88 16.54 15.20
C ALA A 378 -3.18 17.35 15.20
N LEU A 379 -3.47 18.07 14.10
CA LEU A 379 -4.69 18.89 13.97
C LEU A 379 -5.96 18.04 13.91
N ALA A 380 -5.91 16.85 13.26
CA ALA A 380 -7.02 15.91 13.27
C ALA A 380 -7.34 15.46 14.71
N VAL A 381 -6.33 15.05 15.49
CA VAL A 381 -6.50 14.66 16.89
C VAL A 381 -7.02 15.83 17.74
N ILE A 382 -6.47 17.03 17.58
CA ILE A 382 -6.96 18.26 18.26
C ILE A 382 -8.44 18.51 17.92
N SER A 383 -8.83 18.30 16.66
CA SER A 383 -10.23 18.49 16.22
C SER A 383 -11.23 17.54 16.89
N LEU A 384 -10.76 16.44 17.50
CA LEU A 384 -11.60 15.49 18.25
C LEU A 384 -12.02 16.02 19.63
N LEU A 385 -11.37 17.07 20.12
CA LEU A 385 -11.74 17.69 21.39
C LEU A 385 -13.12 18.35 21.26
N PRO A 386 -14.11 18.04 22.16
CA PRO A 386 -15.49 18.48 22.01
C PRO A 386 -15.70 20.00 21.95
N ARG A 387 -14.74 20.73 22.52
CA ARG A 387 -14.81 22.22 22.61
C ARG A 387 -14.36 22.91 21.31
N LEU A 388 -13.57 22.22 20.47
CA LEU A 388 -12.92 22.83 19.32
C LEU A 388 -13.67 22.59 18.00
N MET A 389 -14.36 21.45 17.88
CA MET A 389 -15.15 21.15 16.69
C MET A 389 -16.42 20.36 17.06
N ARG A 390 -17.55 20.76 16.46
CA ARG A 390 -18.81 20.04 16.62
C ARG A 390 -18.80 18.79 15.72
N LEU A 391 -18.47 17.65 16.34
CA LEU A 391 -18.54 16.32 15.73
C LEU A 391 -19.59 15.51 16.48
N THR A 392 -20.36 14.69 15.76
CA THR A 392 -21.21 13.67 16.39
C THR A 392 -20.36 12.62 17.09
N VAL A 393 -20.94 11.86 18.01
CA VAL A 393 -20.24 10.73 18.67
C VAL A 393 -19.72 9.77 17.63
N PHE A 394 -20.54 9.39 16.66
CA PHE A 394 -20.16 8.48 15.56
C PHE A 394 -18.98 9.02 14.73
N GLN A 395 -18.99 10.30 14.37
CA GLN A 395 -17.86 10.91 13.63
C GLN A 395 -16.57 10.87 14.43
N ARG A 396 -16.64 11.16 15.72
CA ARG A 396 -15.48 11.13 16.62
C ARG A 396 -14.93 9.73 16.78
N GLU A 397 -15.78 8.73 17.01
CA GLU A 397 -15.39 7.33 17.12
C GLU A 397 -14.79 6.80 15.81
N SER A 398 -15.37 7.15 14.65
CA SER A 398 -14.84 6.79 13.34
C SER A 398 -13.46 7.39 13.07
N LEU A 399 -13.22 8.63 13.48
CA LEU A 399 -11.91 9.28 13.39
C LEU A 399 -10.89 8.69 14.37
N TRP A 400 -11.32 8.32 15.58
CA TRP A 400 -10.46 7.56 16.49
C TRP A 400 -10.09 6.20 15.93
N LEU A 401 -11.03 5.53 15.25
CA LEU A 401 -10.76 4.27 14.57
C LEU A 401 -9.75 4.46 13.42
N ALA A 402 -9.87 5.56 12.65
CA ALA A 402 -8.91 5.92 11.61
C ALA A 402 -7.52 6.19 12.19
N PHE A 403 -7.45 6.96 13.28
CA PHE A 403 -6.21 7.24 14.00
C PHE A 403 -5.56 5.95 14.54
N SER A 404 -6.36 5.09 15.17
CA SER A 404 -5.90 3.78 15.66
C SER A 404 -5.37 2.91 14.53
N SER A 405 -6.05 2.87 13.38
CA SER A 405 -5.62 2.10 12.21
C SER A 405 -4.24 2.52 11.73
N PHE A 406 -4.01 3.82 11.60
CA PHE A 406 -2.71 4.35 11.19
C PHE A 406 -1.64 4.11 12.26
N THR A 407 -1.95 4.41 13.52
CA THR A 407 -1.01 4.28 14.64
C THR A 407 -0.55 2.84 14.85
N VAL A 408 -1.45 1.86 14.76
CA VAL A 408 -1.09 0.44 14.96
C VAL A 408 -0.12 -0.02 13.87
N LEU A 409 -0.26 0.41 12.62
CA LEU A 409 0.70 0.10 11.55
C LEU A 409 2.05 0.80 11.78
N VAL A 410 2.06 2.06 12.21
CA VAL A 410 3.31 2.75 12.58
C VAL A 410 4.02 2.03 13.72
N LEU A 411 3.29 1.65 14.76
CA LEU A 411 3.83 0.89 15.89
C LEU A 411 4.33 -0.49 15.45
N PHE A 412 3.63 -1.16 14.54
CA PHE A 412 4.09 -2.43 13.98
C PHE A 412 5.46 -2.30 13.31
N VAL A 413 5.64 -1.29 12.46
CA VAL A 413 6.90 -1.03 11.77
C VAL A 413 8.01 -0.59 12.74
N ALA A 414 7.66 0.19 13.78
CA ALA A 414 8.58 0.54 14.86
C ALA A 414 9.04 -0.70 15.65
N ILE A 415 8.12 -1.63 15.96
CA ILE A 415 8.45 -2.89 16.63
C ILE A 415 9.36 -3.74 15.75
N LEU A 416 9.14 -3.82 14.43
CA LEU A 416 10.06 -4.51 13.52
C LEU A 416 11.47 -3.93 13.58
N SER A 417 11.62 -2.60 13.65
CA SER A 417 12.91 -1.93 13.81
C SER A 417 13.62 -2.34 15.09
N ILE A 418 12.89 -2.43 16.20
CA ILE A 418 13.43 -2.67 17.52
C ILE A 418 13.74 -4.16 17.75
N ALA A 419 12.85 -5.05 17.27
CA ALA A 419 12.85 -6.46 17.63
C ALA A 419 13.92 -7.29 16.92
N PHE A 420 14.52 -6.77 15.85
CA PHE A 420 15.48 -7.53 15.04
C PHE A 420 16.86 -6.87 14.98
N ASP A 421 17.90 -7.71 14.94
CA ASP A 421 19.22 -7.38 14.43
C ASP A 421 19.24 -7.76 12.95
N PHE A 422 19.62 -6.84 12.10
CA PHE A 422 19.52 -6.97 10.64
C PHE A 422 20.77 -7.61 10.00
N GLY A 423 21.72 -8.08 10.82
CA GLY A 423 22.90 -8.81 10.34
C GLY A 423 23.73 -8.01 9.33
N LEU A 424 23.91 -8.58 8.13
CA LEU A 424 24.62 -7.98 7.01
C LEU A 424 23.67 -7.31 5.99
N CYS A 425 22.39 -7.19 6.32
CA CYS A 425 21.42 -6.57 5.45
C CYS A 425 21.77 -5.08 5.20
N VAL A 426 21.62 -4.65 3.95
CA VAL A 426 21.95 -3.26 3.56
C VAL A 426 20.83 -2.30 4.00
N TYR A 427 19.57 -2.78 4.00
CA TYR A 427 18.42 -1.99 4.44
C TYR A 427 17.27 -2.88 4.93
N PRO A 428 16.83 -2.67 6.17
CA PRO A 428 17.51 -1.90 7.22
C PRO A 428 18.87 -2.49 7.57
N SER A 429 19.76 -1.73 8.20
CA SER A 429 21.11 -2.16 8.55
C SER A 429 21.40 -1.97 10.04
N ARG A 430 22.53 -2.51 10.53
CA ARG A 430 22.98 -2.26 11.91
C ARG A 430 23.31 -0.80 12.18
N GLU A 431 23.84 -0.09 11.18
CA GLU A 431 24.18 1.33 11.27
C GLU A 431 22.94 2.21 11.18
N HIS A 432 21.94 1.78 10.39
CA HIS A 432 20.65 2.44 10.22
C HIS A 432 19.51 1.48 10.56
N PRO A 433 19.26 1.23 11.87
CA PRO A 433 18.39 0.16 12.32
C PRO A 433 16.90 0.56 12.29
N TYR A 434 16.49 1.31 11.28
CA TYR A 434 15.11 1.77 11.12
C TYR A 434 14.47 1.09 9.92
N PHE A 435 13.40 0.36 10.19
CA PHE A 435 12.55 -0.20 9.12
C PHE A 435 11.55 0.87 8.70
N THR A 436 11.92 1.70 7.72
CA THR A 436 11.14 2.88 7.31
C THR A 436 10.41 2.67 5.97
N SER A 437 10.08 1.42 5.66
CA SER A 437 9.33 1.06 4.44
C SER A 437 7.86 1.51 4.55
N GLY A 438 7.58 2.68 3.98
CA GLY A 438 6.24 3.30 4.05
C GLY A 438 5.16 2.50 3.32
N ARG A 439 5.53 1.60 2.39
CA ARG A 439 4.58 0.68 1.74
C ARG A 439 3.81 -0.20 2.75
N LEU A 440 4.43 -0.49 3.91
CA LEU A 440 3.78 -1.26 4.97
C LEU A 440 2.65 -0.50 5.68
N LEU A 441 2.58 0.84 5.52
CA LEU A 441 1.48 1.67 5.99
C LEU A 441 0.36 1.83 4.97
N ASN A 442 0.55 1.36 3.73
CA ASN A 442 -0.39 1.56 2.63
C ASN A 442 -1.80 1.08 2.97
N GLY A 443 -1.93 0.02 3.78
CA GLY A 443 -3.23 -0.44 4.27
C GLY A 443 -4.06 0.68 4.90
N ALA A 444 -3.45 1.56 5.67
CA ALA A 444 -4.14 2.67 6.33
C ALA A 444 -4.30 3.93 5.45
N ALA A 445 -4.15 3.86 4.13
CA ALA A 445 -4.25 5.05 3.25
C ALA A 445 -5.61 5.77 3.41
N VAL A 446 -6.74 5.07 3.36
CA VAL A 446 -8.06 5.70 3.54
C VAL A 446 -8.23 6.27 4.95
N PRO A 447 -7.93 5.55 6.05
CA PRO A 447 -7.86 6.13 7.39
C PRO A 447 -7.00 7.39 7.47
N PHE A 448 -5.78 7.36 6.91
CA PHE A 448 -4.87 8.50 6.91
C PHE A 448 -5.43 9.70 6.15
N PHE A 449 -5.96 9.52 4.95
CA PHE A 449 -6.52 10.64 4.18
C PHE A 449 -7.83 11.18 4.77
N LEU A 450 -8.60 10.37 5.49
CA LEU A 450 -9.72 10.87 6.30
C LEU A 450 -9.22 11.83 7.40
N LEU A 451 -8.15 11.47 8.11
CA LEU A 451 -7.53 12.33 9.12
C LEU A 451 -6.94 13.59 8.49
N TYR A 452 -6.22 13.45 7.39
CA TYR A 452 -5.59 14.56 6.68
C TYR A 452 -6.63 15.60 6.22
N CYS A 453 -7.71 15.13 5.60
CA CYS A 453 -8.81 15.99 5.17
C CYS A 453 -9.59 16.58 6.35
N GLN A 454 -9.73 15.84 7.46
CA GLN A 454 -10.36 16.37 8.69
C GLN A 454 -9.53 17.49 9.31
N ALA A 455 -8.19 17.38 9.29
CA ALA A 455 -7.30 18.46 9.72
C ALA A 455 -7.50 19.73 8.88
N LEU A 456 -7.54 19.58 7.56
CA LEU A 456 -7.82 20.70 6.66
C LEU A 456 -9.21 21.29 6.91
N ASN A 457 -10.23 20.47 7.10
CA ASN A 457 -11.57 20.90 7.42
C ASN A 457 -11.63 21.67 8.76
N TYR A 458 -10.82 21.26 9.75
CA TYR A 458 -10.66 21.97 11.00
C TYR A 458 -9.99 23.34 10.82
N VAL A 459 -8.87 23.41 10.07
CA VAL A 459 -8.23 24.69 9.71
C VAL A 459 -9.21 25.61 8.96
N PHE A 460 -9.98 25.05 8.02
CA PHE A 460 -10.98 25.82 7.27
C PHE A 460 -12.12 26.36 8.12
N SER A 461 -12.40 25.75 9.27
CA SER A 461 -13.40 26.31 10.19
C SER A 461 -13.00 27.67 10.77
N TRP A 462 -11.67 27.96 10.82
CA TRP A 462 -11.15 29.25 11.30
C TRP A 462 -11.00 30.29 10.18
N VAL A 463 -11.03 29.85 8.91
CA VAL A 463 -10.86 30.73 7.76
C VAL A 463 -12.21 30.99 7.10
N PRO A 464 -12.88 32.14 7.36
CA PRO A 464 -14.26 32.37 6.87
C PRO A 464 -14.31 32.58 5.35
N ARG A 465 -13.22 33.06 4.74
CA ARG A 465 -13.15 33.35 3.30
C ARG A 465 -12.85 32.10 2.50
N LEU A 466 -13.52 31.94 1.36
CA LEU A 466 -13.33 30.76 0.49
C LEU A 466 -11.99 30.74 -0.23
N TRP A 467 -11.52 31.90 -0.72
CA TRP A 467 -10.30 31.98 -1.51
C TRP A 467 -9.05 31.42 -0.80
N PRO A 468 -8.74 31.75 0.48
CA PRO A 468 -7.61 31.15 1.17
C PRO A 468 -7.71 29.65 1.31
N ARG A 469 -8.95 29.10 1.46
CA ARG A 469 -9.17 27.64 1.51
C ARG A 469 -8.83 26.98 0.18
N ILE A 470 -9.27 27.59 -0.94
CA ILE A 470 -8.96 27.11 -2.30
C ILE A 470 -7.45 27.18 -2.57
N ILE A 471 -6.80 28.30 -2.20
CA ILE A 471 -5.35 28.47 -2.38
C ILE A 471 -4.58 27.42 -1.57
N LEU A 472 -4.92 27.23 -0.30
CA LEU A 472 -4.24 26.25 0.55
C LEU A 472 -4.42 24.82 0.02
N PHE A 473 -5.67 24.39 -0.23
CA PHE A 473 -5.94 23.04 -0.70
C PHE A 473 -5.43 22.81 -2.13
N GLY A 474 -5.65 23.77 -3.02
CA GLY A 474 -5.14 23.73 -4.38
C GLY A 474 -3.61 23.72 -4.44
N GLY A 475 -2.94 24.48 -3.56
CA GLY A 475 -1.49 24.45 -3.41
C GLY A 475 -0.95 23.08 -2.97
N ILE A 476 -1.62 22.42 -2.01
CA ILE A 476 -1.28 21.06 -1.59
C ILE A 476 -1.43 20.07 -2.76
N VAL A 477 -2.58 20.10 -3.44
CA VAL A 477 -2.85 19.25 -4.60
C VAL A 477 -1.84 19.46 -5.70
N LEU A 478 -1.57 20.70 -6.06
CA LEU A 478 -0.61 21.08 -7.10
C LEU A 478 0.81 20.63 -6.73
N PHE A 479 1.21 20.81 -5.46
CA PHE A 479 2.51 20.36 -4.98
C PHE A 479 2.65 18.84 -5.12
N ILE A 480 1.64 18.05 -4.70
CA ILE A 480 1.68 16.59 -4.81
C ILE A 480 1.82 16.17 -6.28
N ILE A 481 1.06 16.79 -7.19
CA ILE A 481 1.13 16.47 -8.63
C ILE A 481 2.52 16.81 -9.19
N ILE A 482 3.02 18.02 -8.94
CA ILE A 482 4.33 18.45 -9.45
C ILE A 482 5.45 17.58 -8.87
N SER A 483 5.42 17.32 -7.57
CA SER A 483 6.44 16.51 -6.90
C SER A 483 6.54 15.09 -7.49
N GLN A 484 5.42 14.51 -7.89
CA GLN A 484 5.41 13.19 -8.52
C GLN A 484 6.19 13.19 -9.85
N PHE A 485 5.98 14.20 -10.68
CA PHE A 485 6.71 14.32 -11.95
C PHE A 485 8.19 14.66 -11.74
N VAL A 486 8.49 15.61 -10.83
CA VAL A 486 9.86 16.02 -10.54
C VAL A 486 10.69 14.86 -9.97
N VAL A 487 10.16 14.14 -9.01
CA VAL A 487 10.87 13.01 -8.37
C VAL A 487 11.07 11.85 -9.34
N ASN A 488 10.06 11.54 -10.17
CA ASN A 488 10.10 10.36 -11.04
C ASN A 488 10.55 10.66 -12.47
N GLN A 489 10.97 11.90 -12.78
CA GLN A 489 11.42 12.28 -14.12
C GLN A 489 12.51 11.35 -14.68
N PRO A 490 13.53 10.91 -13.91
CA PRO A 490 14.53 9.99 -14.44
C PRO A 490 13.95 8.65 -14.92
N ALA A 491 13.01 8.07 -14.15
CA ALA A 491 12.34 6.83 -14.51
C ALA A 491 11.44 6.99 -15.74
N LEU A 492 10.74 8.12 -15.84
CA LEU A 492 9.88 8.42 -16.98
C LEU A 492 10.67 8.63 -18.29
N ALA A 493 11.89 9.13 -18.20
CA ALA A 493 12.79 9.34 -19.35
C ALA A 493 13.53 8.08 -19.80
N SER A 494 13.40 6.96 -19.07
CA SER A 494 14.11 5.71 -19.37
C SER A 494 13.65 5.06 -20.67
N ARG A 495 14.59 4.39 -21.36
CA ARG A 495 14.31 3.52 -22.50
C ARG A 495 13.81 2.13 -22.10
N TYR A 496 13.90 1.76 -20.83
CA TYR A 496 13.53 0.46 -20.29
C TYR A 496 12.06 0.38 -19.88
N ASN A 497 11.14 0.83 -20.74
CA ASN A 497 9.71 0.90 -20.42
C ASN A 497 8.81 0.38 -21.54
N PHE A 498 7.51 0.33 -21.28
CA PHE A 498 6.46 -0.13 -22.17
C PHE A 498 6.54 0.48 -23.59
N PHE A 499 6.83 1.77 -23.69
CA PHE A 499 6.81 2.49 -24.96
C PHE A 499 7.94 2.10 -25.91
N HIS A 500 8.96 1.40 -25.39
CA HIS A 500 10.13 0.95 -26.15
C HIS A 500 10.16 -0.56 -26.43
N LEU A 501 9.13 -1.32 -26.01
CA LEU A 501 9.09 -2.77 -26.23
C LEU A 501 9.04 -3.19 -27.71
N ASN A 502 8.48 -2.35 -28.59
CA ASN A 502 8.39 -2.63 -30.03
C ASN A 502 9.69 -2.39 -30.81
N GLN A 503 10.74 -1.87 -30.18
CA GLN A 503 12.03 -1.62 -30.88
C GLN A 503 12.84 -2.89 -31.13
N ALA A 504 12.27 -4.07 -30.79
CA ALA A 504 12.88 -5.39 -30.95
C ALA A 504 12.32 -6.22 -32.12
N LEU A 505 11.57 -5.61 -33.02
CA LEU A 505 11.02 -6.28 -34.23
C LEU A 505 11.81 -5.91 -35.47
#